data_1d52557410d6985db12e22f1c5a3f497
#
_entry.id   1d52557410d6985db12e22f1c5a3f497
#
_cell.length_a   1.000
_cell.length_b   1.000
_cell.length_c   1.000
_cell.angle_alpha   90.00
_cell.angle_beta   90.00
_cell.angle_gamma   90.00
#
_symmetry.space_group_name_H-M   'P 1'
#
loop_
_entity.id
_entity.type
_entity.pdbx_description
1 polymer ?
#
loop_
_entity_poly.entity_id
_entity_poly.type
_entity_poly.pdbx_seq_one_letter_code
_entity_poly.pdbx_strand_id
1 'polypeptide(L)'
;MIQEEQIQDIIVKVIHRLAQRLGALGDKGELMVVFTAATVGFREAVQQVRDLILDGFQVRLAFSPAAEHLISPAIKQQLDGFPHVSMVEPATWLSFLKDARAVVVPLLSLNTLSKLSMLIADNTATNIILHALLMGKPVAVARNGADPGDKGREELGFHKGKVALKQAIAQRLQTVGDYGCTLTDIRQLRNTVKFMLISEDAPDVKQREITSASPVSTLSISKRFVTAADVLHAWRMGANLNVGYASGMTPLAQDLAKRYGVVLTTDNDGLRT
;
A
#
# COMPACT_ATOMS: atom_id res chain seq x y z
N MET A 1 31.46 -16.06 -13.11
CA MET A 1 30.08 -16.58 -12.97
C MET A 1 29.15 -15.40 -12.81
N ILE A 2 28.16 -15.27 -13.65
CA ILE A 2 27.11 -14.25 -13.51
C ILE A 2 26.30 -14.64 -12.28
N GLN A 3 26.14 -13.72 -11.31
CA GLN A 3 25.38 -14.02 -10.10
C GLN A 3 23.87 -14.15 -10.46
N GLU A 4 23.15 -15.01 -9.80
CA GLU A 4 21.71 -15.28 -10.03
C GLU A 4 20.88 -13.99 -10.00
N GLU A 5 21.26 -13.05 -9.14
CA GLU A 5 20.69 -11.72 -9.01
C GLU A 5 20.85 -10.87 -10.31
N GLN A 6 21.97 -11.01 -11.02
CA GLN A 6 22.21 -10.34 -12.31
C GLN A 6 21.35 -10.95 -13.44
N ILE A 7 21.14 -12.26 -13.40
CA ILE A 7 20.28 -12.94 -14.38
C ILE A 7 18.82 -12.51 -14.20
N GLN A 8 18.34 -12.46 -12.97
CA GLN A 8 16.98 -11.99 -12.67
C GLN A 8 16.76 -10.54 -13.10
N ASP A 9 17.75 -9.67 -12.89
CA ASP A 9 17.69 -8.26 -13.30
C ASP A 9 17.63 -8.13 -14.84
N ILE A 10 18.39 -8.93 -15.56
CA ILE A 10 18.32 -8.98 -17.04
C ILE A 10 16.97 -9.51 -17.52
N ILE A 11 16.44 -10.56 -16.91
CA ILE A 11 15.13 -11.13 -17.27
C ILE A 11 14.03 -10.08 -17.06
N VAL A 12 14.01 -9.38 -15.94
CA VAL A 12 13.04 -8.32 -15.64
C VAL A 12 13.12 -7.20 -16.68
N LYS A 13 14.33 -6.74 -17.03
CA LYS A 13 14.55 -5.72 -18.06
C LYS A 13 14.10 -6.18 -19.45
N VAL A 14 14.32 -7.44 -19.79
CA VAL A 14 13.88 -8.02 -21.08
C VAL A 14 12.35 -8.15 -21.15
N ILE A 15 11.72 -8.68 -20.09
CA ILE A 15 10.26 -8.78 -19.99
C ILE A 15 9.63 -7.39 -20.12
N HIS A 16 10.20 -6.40 -19.45
CA HIS A 16 9.72 -5.03 -19.52
C HIS A 16 9.81 -4.44 -20.92
N ARG A 17 10.95 -4.61 -21.63
CA ARG A 17 11.11 -4.18 -23.03
C ARG A 17 10.14 -4.89 -23.99
N LEU A 18 9.88 -6.17 -23.75
CA LEU A 18 8.91 -6.93 -24.55
C LEU A 18 7.49 -6.45 -24.30
N ALA A 19 7.11 -6.21 -23.03
CA ALA A 19 5.80 -5.68 -22.68
C ALA A 19 5.53 -4.30 -23.29
N GLN A 20 6.56 -3.43 -23.33
CA GLN A 20 6.47 -2.14 -24.02
C GLN A 20 6.25 -2.27 -25.52
N ARG A 21 6.99 -3.18 -26.19
CA ARG A 21 6.85 -3.42 -27.63
C ARG A 21 5.49 -4.00 -27.98
N LEU A 22 4.85 -4.70 -27.06
CA LEU A 22 3.54 -5.33 -27.25
C LEU A 22 2.37 -4.40 -26.87
N GLY A 23 2.65 -3.18 -26.38
CA GLY A 23 1.61 -2.26 -25.93
C GLY A 23 0.79 -2.79 -24.73
N ALA A 24 1.30 -3.81 -24.03
CA ALA A 24 0.60 -4.53 -22.97
C ALA A 24 0.64 -3.83 -21.60
N LEU A 25 1.47 -2.79 -21.44
CA LEU A 25 1.49 -1.96 -20.23
C LEU A 25 0.43 -0.87 -20.37
N GLY A 26 -0.77 -1.14 -19.86
CA GLY A 26 -1.79 -0.11 -19.72
C GLY A 26 -1.29 0.99 -18.78
N ASP A 27 -1.61 2.24 -19.08
CA ASP A 27 -1.37 3.37 -18.17
C ASP A 27 -2.34 3.25 -16.99
N LYS A 28 -1.84 2.78 -15.85
CA LYS A 28 -2.63 2.68 -14.61
C LYS A 28 -2.57 3.96 -13.77
N GLY A 29 -2.00 5.01 -14.33
CA GLY A 29 -1.83 6.29 -13.66
C GLY A 29 -0.51 6.40 -12.90
N GLU A 30 -0.34 7.52 -12.25
CA GLU A 30 0.91 7.93 -11.62
C GLU A 30 0.90 7.66 -10.11
N LEU A 31 2.02 7.13 -9.59
CA LEU A 31 2.28 6.96 -8.17
C LEU A 31 3.44 7.87 -7.73
N MET A 32 3.26 8.57 -6.62
CA MET A 32 4.35 9.28 -5.97
C MET A 32 4.99 8.37 -4.93
N VAL A 33 6.23 7.96 -5.18
CA VAL A 33 6.98 7.03 -4.32
C VAL A 33 7.99 7.80 -3.49
N VAL A 34 7.82 7.81 -2.18
CA VAL A 34 8.62 8.61 -1.24
C VAL A 34 9.52 7.68 -0.43
N PHE A 35 10.83 7.73 -0.68
CA PHE A 35 11.82 7.00 0.09
C PHE A 35 12.33 7.83 1.27
N THR A 36 12.40 7.20 2.43
CA THR A 36 13.05 7.79 3.60
C THR A 36 14.22 6.91 4.05
N ALA A 37 15.16 7.45 4.83
CA ALA A 37 16.42 6.80 5.16
C ALA A 37 16.23 5.67 6.19
N ALA A 38 15.62 4.57 5.77
CA ALA A 38 15.57 3.31 6.50
C ALA A 38 16.30 2.22 5.69
N THR A 39 17.01 1.34 6.37
CA THR A 39 17.78 0.25 5.75
C THR A 39 17.07 -1.10 5.83
N VAL A 40 16.25 -1.29 6.86
CA VAL A 40 15.46 -2.52 7.02
C VAL A 40 14.41 -2.63 5.94
N GLY A 41 14.44 -3.73 5.19
CA GLY A 41 13.53 -3.97 4.06
C GLY A 41 13.94 -3.27 2.76
N PHE A 42 15.19 -2.79 2.62
CA PHE A 42 15.63 -2.04 1.45
C PHE A 42 15.46 -2.82 0.13
N ARG A 43 15.88 -4.10 0.10
CA ARG A 43 15.77 -4.94 -1.11
C ARG A 43 14.32 -5.19 -1.47
N GLU A 44 13.52 -5.54 -0.50
CA GLU A 44 12.08 -5.75 -0.67
C GLU A 44 11.38 -4.47 -1.13
N ALA A 45 11.76 -3.32 -0.57
CA ALA A 45 11.20 -2.03 -0.95
C ALA A 45 11.41 -1.72 -2.44
N VAL A 46 12.63 -1.89 -2.93
CA VAL A 46 12.95 -1.68 -4.35
C VAL A 46 12.21 -2.70 -5.23
N GLN A 47 12.14 -3.97 -4.80
CA GLN A 47 11.40 -4.99 -5.53
C GLN A 47 9.90 -4.65 -5.62
N GLN A 48 9.26 -4.21 -4.54
CA GLN A 48 7.86 -3.80 -4.56
C GLN A 48 7.60 -2.61 -5.51
N VAL A 49 8.53 -1.65 -5.57
CA VAL A 49 8.43 -0.53 -6.52
C VAL A 49 8.60 -1.01 -7.97
N ARG A 50 9.56 -1.90 -8.24
CA ARG A 50 9.71 -2.54 -9.56
C ARG A 50 8.44 -3.26 -9.99
N ASP A 51 7.83 -4.00 -9.09
CA ASP A 51 6.60 -4.74 -9.37
C ASP A 51 5.42 -3.80 -9.68
N LEU A 52 5.34 -2.63 -9.03
CA LEU A 52 4.34 -1.59 -9.35
C LEU A 52 4.58 -1.00 -10.75
N ILE A 53 5.84 -0.75 -11.12
CA ILE A 53 6.19 -0.29 -12.48
C ILE A 53 5.80 -1.35 -13.52
N LEU A 54 6.09 -2.63 -13.25
CA LEU A 54 5.71 -3.74 -14.12
C LEU A 54 4.19 -3.95 -14.20
N ASP A 55 3.45 -3.56 -13.18
CA ASP A 55 1.99 -3.53 -13.21
C ASP A 55 1.43 -2.43 -14.13
N GLY A 56 2.27 -1.50 -14.63
CA GLY A 56 1.90 -0.43 -15.55
C GLY A 56 1.72 0.94 -14.88
N PHE A 57 2.15 1.13 -13.65
CA PHE A 57 2.14 2.45 -13.02
C PHE A 57 3.35 3.28 -13.46
N GLN A 58 3.13 4.58 -13.63
CA GLN A 58 4.19 5.57 -13.72
C GLN A 58 4.66 5.92 -12.30
N VAL A 59 5.96 6.04 -12.09
CA VAL A 59 6.53 6.29 -10.75
C VAL A 59 7.32 7.58 -10.72
N ARG A 60 6.93 8.47 -9.79
CA ARG A 60 7.69 9.67 -9.44
C ARG A 60 8.40 9.47 -8.11
N LEU A 61 9.73 9.48 -8.14
CA LEU A 61 10.55 9.26 -6.96
C LEU A 61 10.82 10.56 -6.23
N ALA A 62 10.52 10.57 -4.94
CA ALA A 62 10.90 11.62 -4.01
C ALA A 62 11.71 11.03 -2.85
N PHE A 63 12.64 11.80 -2.31
CA PHE A 63 13.50 11.38 -1.22
C PHE A 63 13.44 12.35 -0.05
N SER A 64 13.54 11.84 1.18
CA SER A 64 13.88 12.69 2.30
C SER A 64 15.35 13.14 2.17
N PRO A 65 15.77 14.24 2.80
CA PRO A 65 17.17 14.72 2.71
C PRO A 65 18.20 13.63 3.07
N ALA A 66 17.94 12.86 4.13
CA ALA A 66 18.83 11.76 4.50
C ALA A 66 18.79 10.61 3.48
N ALA A 67 17.64 10.30 2.88
CA ALA A 67 17.54 9.27 1.86
C ALA A 67 18.24 9.66 0.56
N GLU A 68 18.19 10.94 0.19
CA GLU A 68 18.89 11.45 -1.00
C GLU A 68 20.40 11.19 -0.91
N HIS A 69 21.00 11.36 0.26
CA HIS A 69 22.43 11.12 0.45
C HIS A 69 22.80 9.64 0.64
N LEU A 70 21.98 8.88 1.37
CA LEU A 70 22.35 7.55 1.83
C LEU A 70 21.94 6.43 0.88
N ILE A 71 20.77 6.52 0.26
CA ILE A 71 20.17 5.39 -0.48
C ILE A 71 19.75 5.73 -1.91
N SER A 72 19.56 7.01 -2.24
CA SER A 72 19.12 7.44 -3.57
C SER A 72 20.02 6.91 -4.70
N PRO A 73 21.37 6.92 -4.59
CA PRO A 73 22.21 6.39 -5.67
C PRO A 73 21.93 4.91 -5.96
N ALA A 74 21.79 4.10 -4.91
CA ALA A 74 21.50 2.67 -5.07
C ALA A 74 20.11 2.42 -5.66
N ILE A 75 19.10 3.21 -5.26
CA ILE A 75 17.73 3.10 -5.79
C ILE A 75 17.73 3.52 -7.27
N LYS A 76 18.35 4.64 -7.61
CA LYS A 76 18.44 5.12 -8.99
C LYS A 76 19.11 4.07 -9.89
N GLN A 77 20.22 3.47 -9.44
CA GLN A 77 20.90 2.40 -10.16
C GLN A 77 20.00 1.17 -10.38
N GLN A 78 19.26 0.75 -9.35
CA GLN A 78 18.40 -0.43 -9.44
C GLN A 78 17.11 -0.19 -10.28
N LEU A 79 16.67 1.06 -10.40
CA LEU A 79 15.53 1.45 -11.23
C LEU A 79 15.96 1.99 -12.59
N ASP A 80 17.27 2.04 -12.88
CA ASP A 80 17.79 2.45 -14.18
C ASP A 80 17.30 1.53 -15.29
N GLY A 81 16.92 2.14 -16.42
CA GLY A 81 16.37 1.43 -17.57
C GLY A 81 14.90 0.99 -17.45
N PHE A 82 14.23 1.27 -16.32
CA PHE A 82 12.78 1.18 -16.26
C PHE A 82 12.17 2.46 -16.88
N PRO A 83 11.29 2.36 -17.89
CA PRO A 83 10.57 3.51 -18.40
C PRO A 83 9.56 3.99 -17.35
N HIS A 84 9.09 5.22 -17.52
CA HIS A 84 8.10 5.82 -16.63
C HIS A 84 8.56 5.98 -15.17
N VAL A 85 9.86 6.03 -14.94
CA VAL A 85 10.46 6.43 -13.65
C VAL A 85 11.09 7.80 -13.82
N SER A 86 10.72 8.73 -12.97
CA SER A 86 11.27 10.09 -12.96
C SER A 86 11.43 10.61 -11.53
N MET A 87 12.22 11.66 -11.39
CA MET A 87 12.48 12.29 -10.10
C MET A 87 11.53 13.44 -9.86
N VAL A 88 11.14 13.64 -8.61
CA VAL A 88 10.41 14.83 -8.18
C VAL A 88 11.41 15.90 -7.74
N GLU A 89 11.35 17.06 -8.36
CA GLU A 89 12.12 18.22 -7.91
C GLU A 89 11.42 18.89 -6.71
N PRO A 90 12.18 19.41 -5.72
CA PRO A 90 11.60 20.07 -4.55
C PRO A 90 10.66 21.22 -4.86
N ALA A 91 10.82 21.91 -5.99
CA ALA A 91 9.97 23.03 -6.37
C ALA A 91 8.62 22.62 -7.00
N THR A 92 8.50 21.39 -7.52
CA THR A 92 7.36 20.96 -8.34
C THR A 92 6.55 19.82 -7.74
N TRP A 93 6.90 19.34 -6.53
CA TRP A 93 6.26 18.19 -5.90
C TRP A 93 4.73 18.33 -5.77
N LEU A 94 4.23 19.55 -5.56
CA LEU A 94 2.80 19.78 -5.35
C LEU A 94 1.98 19.56 -6.62
N SER A 95 2.51 19.92 -7.79
CA SER A 95 1.84 19.67 -9.06
C SER A 95 1.76 18.17 -9.33
N PHE A 96 2.86 17.45 -9.16
CA PHE A 96 2.89 16.00 -9.31
C PHE A 96 1.99 15.29 -8.29
N LEU A 97 1.93 15.79 -7.04
CA LEU A 97 1.04 15.23 -6.05
C LEU A 97 -0.44 15.34 -6.46
N LYS A 98 -0.85 16.41 -7.10
CA LYS A 98 -2.22 16.59 -7.59
C LYS A 98 -2.61 15.50 -8.60
N ASP A 99 -1.70 15.14 -9.50
CA ASP A 99 -1.93 14.18 -10.56
C ASP A 99 -1.75 12.72 -10.08
N ALA A 100 -0.97 12.50 -9.02
CA ALA A 100 -0.72 11.18 -8.48
C ALA A 100 -2.00 10.53 -7.93
N ARG A 101 -2.22 9.26 -8.26
CA ARG A 101 -3.34 8.45 -7.74
C ARG A 101 -3.14 8.07 -6.28
N ALA A 102 -1.89 7.84 -5.87
CA ALA A 102 -1.55 7.49 -4.49
C ALA A 102 -0.13 7.91 -4.16
N VAL A 103 0.15 8.03 -2.86
CA VAL A 103 1.50 8.12 -2.31
C VAL A 103 1.91 6.78 -1.73
N VAL A 104 3.10 6.33 -2.07
CA VAL A 104 3.68 5.06 -1.60
C VAL A 104 4.98 5.35 -0.85
N VAL A 105 5.08 4.88 0.38
CA VAL A 105 6.26 5.03 1.23
C VAL A 105 6.86 3.64 1.49
N PRO A 106 7.76 3.14 0.60
CA PRO A 106 8.29 1.79 0.72
C PRO A 106 9.29 1.61 1.86
N LEU A 107 9.88 2.70 2.33
CA LEU A 107 10.79 2.70 3.49
C LEU A 107 10.42 3.85 4.43
N LEU A 108 9.91 3.53 5.61
CA LEU A 108 9.61 4.51 6.65
C LEU A 108 10.72 4.52 7.70
N SER A 109 11.48 5.61 7.80
CA SER A 109 12.46 5.80 8.87
C SER A 109 11.80 6.28 10.16
N LEU A 110 12.44 5.98 11.30
CA LEU A 110 11.96 6.45 12.61
C LEU A 110 11.90 7.98 12.67
N ASN A 111 12.83 8.68 12.03
CA ASN A 111 12.82 10.15 11.98
C ASN A 111 11.56 10.66 11.24
N THR A 112 11.26 10.10 10.07
CA THR A 112 10.08 10.50 9.29
C THR A 112 8.79 10.13 10.02
N LEU A 113 8.71 8.93 10.62
CA LEU A 113 7.57 8.54 11.46
C LEU A 113 7.32 9.56 12.58
N SER A 114 8.38 9.96 13.31
CA SER A 114 8.26 10.92 14.40
C SER A 114 7.75 12.27 13.91
N LYS A 115 8.27 12.76 12.78
CA LYS A 115 7.83 14.02 12.17
C LYS A 115 6.36 13.96 11.72
N LEU A 116 5.97 12.90 11.02
CA LEU A 116 4.59 12.73 10.57
C LEU A 116 3.60 12.69 11.74
N SER A 117 3.92 11.92 12.80
CA SER A 117 3.07 11.82 13.99
C SER A 117 2.91 13.14 14.75
N MET A 118 3.84 14.08 14.56
CA MET A 118 3.81 15.43 15.14
C MET A 118 3.41 16.51 14.13
N LEU A 119 2.99 16.13 12.92
CA LEU A 119 2.60 17.03 11.82
C LEU A 119 3.72 17.98 11.39
N ILE A 120 4.98 17.56 11.48
CA ILE A 120 6.15 18.35 11.06
C ILE A 120 6.41 18.13 9.56
N ALA A 121 6.18 19.17 8.76
CA ALA A 121 6.35 19.19 7.31
C ALA A 121 7.55 20.06 6.91
N ASP A 122 8.75 19.70 7.34
CA ASP A 122 9.98 20.50 7.19
C ASP A 122 10.85 20.09 5.97
N ASN A 123 10.42 19.10 5.19
CA ASN A 123 11.15 18.63 4.01
C ASN A 123 10.18 18.04 2.97
N THR A 124 10.67 17.83 1.74
CA THR A 124 9.85 17.36 0.62
C THR A 124 9.10 16.07 0.95
N ALA A 125 9.71 15.08 1.59
CA ALA A 125 9.07 13.81 1.91
C ALA A 125 7.89 13.97 2.88
N THR A 126 8.07 14.71 3.98
CA THR A 126 7.00 14.96 4.96
C THR A 126 5.91 15.86 4.38
N ASN A 127 6.26 16.85 3.56
CA ASN A 127 5.29 17.67 2.84
C ASN A 127 4.42 16.83 1.91
N ILE A 128 5.01 15.98 1.07
CA ILE A 128 4.26 15.12 0.15
C ILE A 128 3.26 14.25 0.92
N ILE A 129 3.72 13.56 1.98
CA ILE A 129 2.88 12.61 2.72
C ILE A 129 1.73 13.34 3.43
N LEU A 130 2.01 14.43 4.16
CA LEU A 130 0.99 15.15 4.90
C LEU A 130 -0.02 15.85 3.97
N HIS A 131 0.44 16.45 2.87
CA HIS A 131 -0.48 17.07 1.91
C HIS A 131 -1.30 16.04 1.13
N ALA A 132 -0.75 14.84 0.86
CA ALA A 132 -1.55 13.74 0.31
C ALA A 132 -2.72 13.38 1.21
N LEU A 133 -2.49 13.24 2.51
CA LEU A 133 -3.53 13.00 3.50
C LEU A 133 -4.56 14.14 3.55
N LEU A 134 -4.10 15.40 3.55
CA LEU A 134 -4.99 16.57 3.50
C LEU A 134 -5.83 16.64 2.22
N MET A 135 -5.32 16.11 1.10
CA MET A 135 -6.05 16.00 -0.17
C MET A 135 -6.96 14.76 -0.22
N GLY A 136 -7.03 13.93 0.82
CA GLY A 136 -7.78 12.68 0.83
C GLY A 136 -7.19 11.60 -0.07
N LYS A 137 -5.93 11.75 -0.51
CA LYS A 137 -5.30 10.75 -1.38
C LYS A 137 -4.87 9.52 -0.58
N PRO A 138 -4.95 8.32 -1.18
CA PRO A 138 -4.44 7.10 -0.56
C PRO A 138 -2.94 7.20 -0.27
N VAL A 139 -2.54 6.82 0.94
CA VAL A 139 -1.14 6.78 1.35
C VAL A 139 -0.81 5.40 1.90
N ALA A 140 -0.05 4.60 1.16
CA ALA A 140 0.44 3.28 1.58
C ALA A 140 1.84 3.39 2.18
N VAL A 141 2.04 2.85 3.37
CA VAL A 141 3.32 2.99 4.10
C VAL A 141 3.80 1.63 4.60
N ALA A 142 4.97 1.20 4.16
CA ALA A 142 5.64 0.03 4.72
C ALA A 142 6.28 0.39 6.07
N ARG A 143 5.79 -0.24 7.15
CA ARG A 143 6.17 0.12 8.53
C ARG A 143 7.50 -0.48 8.99
N ASN A 144 8.01 -1.53 8.31
CA ASN A 144 9.14 -2.35 8.76
C ASN A 144 10.37 -1.55 9.22
N GLY A 145 10.75 -0.48 8.51
CA GLY A 145 11.89 0.37 8.88
C GLY A 145 11.75 1.11 10.21
N ALA A 146 10.53 1.29 10.71
CA ALA A 146 10.24 1.98 11.97
C ALA A 146 9.60 1.08 13.05
N ASP A 147 9.04 -0.07 12.68
CA ASP A 147 8.33 -0.96 13.61
C ASP A 147 9.30 -1.62 14.59
N PRO A 148 9.17 -1.39 15.92
CA PRO A 148 10.06 -1.99 16.91
C PRO A 148 9.95 -3.51 17.01
N GLY A 149 8.89 -4.13 16.49
CA GLY A 149 8.67 -5.57 16.43
C GLY A 149 9.14 -6.23 15.13
N ASP A 150 9.74 -5.48 14.21
CA ASP A 150 10.21 -6.04 12.95
C ASP A 150 11.48 -6.90 13.13
N LYS A 151 11.49 -8.10 12.51
CA LYS A 151 12.61 -9.05 12.62
C LYS A 151 13.93 -8.50 12.10
N GLY A 152 13.93 -7.75 10.99
CA GLY A 152 15.15 -7.13 10.47
C GLY A 152 15.74 -6.09 11.42
N ARG A 153 14.92 -5.43 12.22
CA ARG A 153 15.37 -4.54 13.29
C ARG A 153 15.92 -5.34 14.49
N GLU A 154 15.35 -6.49 14.78
CA GLU A 154 15.85 -7.42 15.80
C GLU A 154 17.26 -7.90 15.47
N GLU A 155 17.49 -8.33 14.22
CA GLU A 155 18.79 -8.76 13.70
C GLU A 155 19.86 -7.66 13.83
N LEU A 156 19.47 -6.38 13.70
CA LEU A 156 20.34 -5.21 13.93
C LEU A 156 20.52 -4.87 15.43
N GLY A 157 19.92 -5.62 16.34
CA GLY A 157 20.05 -5.41 17.79
C GLY A 157 19.10 -4.34 18.36
N PHE A 158 18.19 -3.78 17.60
CA PHE A 158 17.26 -2.73 18.07
C PHE A 158 16.17 -3.23 19.01
N HIS A 159 16.04 -4.55 19.18
CA HIS A 159 15.15 -5.16 20.17
C HIS A 159 15.56 -4.90 21.63
N LYS A 160 16.81 -4.49 21.89
CA LYS A 160 17.36 -4.20 23.23
C LYS A 160 16.86 -2.91 23.86
N GLY A 161 16.16 -2.07 23.11
CA GLY A 161 15.60 -0.81 23.60
C GLY A 161 14.58 -1.02 24.74
N LYS A 162 14.52 -0.05 25.67
CA LYS A 162 13.57 -0.05 26.80
C LYS A 162 12.12 -0.14 26.30
N VAL A 163 11.25 -0.79 27.08
CA VAL A 163 9.84 -1.00 26.76
C VAL A 163 9.14 0.33 26.46
N ALA A 164 9.35 1.35 27.29
CA ALA A 164 8.75 2.67 27.09
C ALA A 164 9.10 3.30 25.73
N LEU A 165 10.34 3.12 25.22
CA LEU A 165 10.73 3.60 23.91
C LEU A 165 9.99 2.85 22.80
N LYS A 166 9.90 1.54 22.90
CA LYS A 166 9.17 0.69 21.92
C LYS A 166 7.69 1.05 21.88
N GLN A 167 7.07 1.24 23.05
CA GLN A 167 5.68 1.68 23.16
C GLN A 167 5.47 3.07 22.54
N ALA A 168 6.37 4.01 22.79
CA ALA A 168 6.29 5.35 22.19
C ALA A 168 6.39 5.29 20.64
N ILE A 169 7.21 4.41 20.08
CA ILE A 169 7.30 4.21 18.62
C ILE A 169 6.02 3.57 18.08
N ALA A 170 5.51 2.52 18.75
CA ALA A 170 4.26 1.87 18.37
C ALA A 170 3.08 2.85 18.38
N GLN A 171 3.00 3.73 19.38
CA GLN A 171 1.99 4.79 19.46
C GLN A 171 2.09 5.77 18.28
N ARG A 172 3.30 6.13 17.83
CA ARG A 172 3.48 7.00 16.65
C ARG A 172 3.03 6.32 15.36
N LEU A 173 3.28 5.02 15.22
CA LEU A 173 2.76 4.24 14.09
C LEU A 173 1.22 4.27 14.10
N GLN A 174 0.60 4.03 15.26
CA GLN A 174 -0.85 4.12 15.40
C GLN A 174 -1.37 5.51 15.01
N THR A 175 -0.75 6.57 15.53
CA THR A 175 -1.13 7.96 15.23
C THR A 175 -1.09 8.25 13.72
N VAL A 176 -0.04 7.80 13.02
CA VAL A 176 0.07 8.00 11.56
C VAL A 176 -0.98 7.16 10.80
N GLY A 177 -1.32 5.98 11.32
CA GLY A 177 -2.46 5.18 10.84
C GLY A 177 -3.79 5.91 11.00
N ASP A 178 -4.03 6.51 12.18
CA ASP A 178 -5.26 7.27 12.49
C ASP A 178 -5.39 8.52 11.61
N TYR A 179 -4.26 9.10 11.15
CA TYR A 179 -4.27 10.21 10.18
C TYR A 179 -4.65 9.77 8.76
N GLY A 180 -4.77 8.47 8.49
CA GLY A 180 -5.21 7.92 7.23
C GLY A 180 -4.13 7.20 6.42
N CYS A 181 -2.91 7.02 6.95
CA CYS A 181 -1.93 6.16 6.31
C CYS A 181 -2.34 4.68 6.43
N THR A 182 -2.36 3.95 5.33
CA THR A 182 -2.49 2.49 5.34
C THR A 182 -1.14 1.86 5.63
N LEU A 183 -0.93 1.46 6.89
CA LEU A 183 0.29 0.79 7.32
C LEU A 183 0.27 -0.68 6.89
N THR A 184 1.35 -1.13 6.26
CA THR A 184 1.46 -2.50 5.75
C THR A 184 2.86 -3.10 6.00
N ASP A 185 2.98 -4.42 5.87
CA ASP A 185 4.29 -5.06 5.71
C ASP A 185 4.84 -4.76 4.32
N ILE A 186 6.15 -4.59 4.22
CA ILE A 186 6.81 -4.25 2.96
C ILE A 186 6.49 -5.26 1.85
N ARG A 187 6.40 -6.55 2.17
CA ARG A 187 6.10 -7.63 1.21
C ARG A 187 4.67 -7.57 0.67
N GLN A 188 3.79 -6.82 1.34
CA GLN A 188 2.39 -6.63 0.94
C GLN A 188 2.15 -5.26 0.29
N LEU A 189 3.17 -4.41 0.21
CA LEU A 189 3.02 -3.01 -0.22
C LEU A 189 2.34 -2.89 -1.60
N ARG A 190 2.81 -3.66 -2.60
CA ARG A 190 2.21 -3.70 -3.94
C ARG A 190 0.72 -4.06 -3.90
N ASN A 191 0.37 -5.09 -3.15
CA ASN A 191 -1.02 -5.54 -3.04
C ASN A 191 -1.87 -4.50 -2.32
N THR A 192 -1.34 -3.87 -1.27
CA THR A 192 -1.99 -2.78 -0.53
C THR A 192 -2.28 -1.61 -1.46
N VAL A 193 -1.31 -1.15 -2.26
CA VAL A 193 -1.49 -0.06 -3.23
C VAL A 193 -2.57 -0.41 -4.24
N LYS A 194 -2.50 -1.57 -4.87
CA LYS A 194 -3.51 -2.02 -5.85
C LYS A 194 -4.91 -2.07 -5.24
N PHE A 195 -4.99 -2.56 -4.02
CA PHE A 195 -6.25 -2.65 -3.29
C PHE A 195 -6.86 -1.25 -3.01
N MET A 196 -6.05 -0.31 -2.52
CA MET A 196 -6.50 1.06 -2.23
C MET A 196 -7.04 1.74 -3.48
N LEU A 197 -6.35 1.59 -4.62
CA LEU A 197 -6.77 2.20 -5.89
C LEU A 197 -8.03 1.57 -6.48
N ILE A 198 -8.23 0.27 -6.32
CA ILE A 198 -9.49 -0.40 -6.73
C ILE A 198 -10.66 0.15 -5.90
N SER A 199 -10.42 0.44 -4.62
CA SER A 199 -11.45 0.99 -3.73
C SER A 199 -11.79 2.45 -4.06
N GLU A 200 -10.86 3.23 -4.62
CA GLU A 200 -11.11 4.61 -5.10
C GLU A 200 -11.88 4.65 -6.43
N ASP A 201 -11.54 3.75 -7.36
CA ASP A 201 -12.22 3.68 -8.67
C ASP A 201 -13.67 3.17 -8.53
N ALA A 202 -14.09 2.71 -7.35
CA ALA A 202 -15.48 2.40 -7.06
C ALA A 202 -16.30 3.71 -7.00
N PRO A 203 -17.40 3.83 -7.74
CA PRO A 203 -18.22 5.05 -7.72
C PRO A 203 -18.60 5.40 -6.30
N ASP A 204 -18.40 6.68 -5.97
CA ASP A 204 -18.69 7.28 -4.66
C ASP A 204 -20.17 7.00 -4.31
N VAL A 205 -20.41 5.94 -3.55
CA VAL A 205 -21.71 5.68 -2.96
C VAL A 205 -21.77 6.62 -1.75
N LYS A 206 -22.18 7.89 -2.03
CA LYS A 206 -22.65 8.81 -1.00
C LYS A 206 -23.33 7.99 0.08
N GLN A 207 -22.93 8.22 1.34
CA GLN A 207 -23.61 7.70 2.51
C GLN A 207 -25.11 7.59 2.23
N ARG A 208 -25.58 6.39 1.93
CA ARG A 208 -27.01 6.13 1.96
C ARG A 208 -27.37 6.22 3.43
N GLU A 209 -27.98 7.33 3.78
CA GLU A 209 -28.78 7.42 4.99
C GLU A 209 -29.60 6.14 5.08
N ILE A 210 -29.50 5.48 6.21
CA ILE A 210 -30.27 4.28 6.52
C ILE A 210 -31.73 4.73 6.68
N THR A 211 -32.44 4.89 5.56
CA THR A 211 -33.88 5.00 5.54
C THR A 211 -34.42 3.70 4.96
N SER A 212 -34.99 2.91 5.87
CA SER A 212 -36.04 1.88 5.71
C SER A 212 -36.07 1.03 4.42
N ALA A 213 -35.74 -0.26 4.58
CA ALA A 213 -36.37 -1.42 3.98
C ALA A 213 -36.61 -1.42 2.45
N SER A 214 -35.55 -1.75 1.71
CA SER A 214 -35.70 -2.47 0.44
C SER A 214 -35.03 -3.84 0.60
N PRO A 215 -35.49 -4.90 -0.06
CA PRO A 215 -34.89 -6.23 0.09
C PRO A 215 -33.43 -6.20 -0.38
N VAL A 216 -32.54 -6.44 0.56
CA VAL A 216 -31.07 -6.51 0.29
C VAL A 216 -30.84 -7.74 -0.57
N SER A 217 -30.36 -7.55 -1.80
CA SER A 217 -29.96 -8.67 -2.66
C SER A 217 -28.85 -9.45 -1.97
N THR A 218 -28.91 -10.78 -2.02
CA THR A 218 -27.91 -11.67 -1.45
C THR A 218 -27.14 -12.35 -2.58
N LEU A 219 -25.81 -12.22 -2.58
CA LEU A 219 -24.91 -12.91 -3.50
C LEU A 219 -24.47 -14.22 -2.86
N SER A 220 -24.82 -15.35 -3.47
CA SER A 220 -24.38 -16.67 -3.00
C SER A 220 -23.04 -17.05 -3.62
N ILE A 221 -22.09 -17.43 -2.79
CA ILE A 221 -20.75 -17.88 -3.21
C ILE A 221 -20.54 -19.32 -2.72
N SER A 222 -20.35 -20.23 -3.69
CA SER A 222 -20.04 -21.64 -3.43
C SER A 222 -18.55 -21.95 -3.70
N LYS A 223 -17.65 -21.18 -3.09
CA LYS A 223 -16.19 -21.37 -3.19
C LYS A 223 -15.64 -21.90 -1.87
N ARG A 224 -14.55 -22.67 -1.96
CA ARG A 224 -13.84 -23.16 -0.77
C ARG A 224 -13.30 -22.05 0.14
N PHE A 225 -12.97 -20.88 -0.44
CA PHE A 225 -12.51 -19.71 0.30
C PHE A 225 -13.14 -18.44 -0.27
N VAL A 226 -13.67 -17.62 0.62
CA VAL A 226 -14.12 -16.25 0.33
C VAL A 226 -12.93 -15.31 0.43
N THR A 227 -12.69 -14.57 -0.62
CA THR A 227 -11.57 -13.65 -0.75
C THR A 227 -12.00 -12.20 -0.58
N ALA A 228 -11.05 -11.29 -0.42
CA ALA A 228 -11.27 -9.85 -0.42
C ALA A 228 -12.04 -9.36 -1.67
N ALA A 229 -11.76 -9.94 -2.83
CA ALA A 229 -12.44 -9.59 -4.08
C ALA A 229 -13.94 -9.94 -4.06
N ASP A 230 -14.30 -11.04 -3.42
CA ASP A 230 -15.69 -11.46 -3.31
C ASP A 230 -16.48 -10.50 -2.38
N VAL A 231 -15.89 -10.08 -1.28
CA VAL A 231 -16.48 -9.10 -0.35
C VAL A 231 -16.67 -7.74 -1.04
N LEU A 232 -15.68 -7.28 -1.78
CA LEU A 232 -15.77 -6.03 -2.53
C LEU A 232 -16.82 -6.09 -3.64
N HIS A 233 -16.95 -7.24 -4.29
CA HIS A 233 -17.97 -7.45 -5.30
C HIS A 233 -19.38 -7.36 -4.68
N ALA A 234 -19.62 -8.04 -3.55
CA ALA A 234 -20.88 -7.95 -2.81
C ALA A 234 -21.18 -6.50 -2.38
N TRP A 235 -20.19 -5.81 -1.82
CA TRP A 235 -20.33 -4.42 -1.43
C TRP A 235 -20.69 -3.49 -2.60
N ARG A 236 -20.02 -3.64 -3.76
CA ARG A 236 -20.33 -2.88 -5.00
C ARG A 236 -21.75 -3.07 -5.47
N MET A 237 -22.28 -4.29 -5.32
CA MET A 237 -23.66 -4.63 -5.70
C MET A 237 -24.69 -4.20 -4.65
N GLY A 238 -24.24 -3.67 -3.48
CA GLY A 238 -25.13 -3.38 -2.35
C GLY A 238 -25.79 -4.62 -1.78
N ALA A 239 -25.13 -5.79 -1.89
CA ALA A 239 -25.64 -7.09 -1.55
C ALA A 239 -24.97 -7.66 -0.30
N ASN A 240 -25.70 -8.48 0.45
CA ASN A 240 -25.11 -9.36 1.47
C ASN A 240 -24.45 -10.57 0.81
N LEU A 241 -23.53 -11.22 1.53
CA LEU A 241 -22.80 -12.37 1.03
C LEU A 241 -23.29 -13.64 1.72
N ASN A 242 -23.89 -14.55 0.97
CA ASN A 242 -24.23 -15.88 1.47
C ASN A 242 -23.07 -16.85 1.15
N VAL A 243 -22.52 -17.46 2.19
CA VAL A 243 -21.30 -18.28 2.13
C VAL A 243 -21.66 -19.71 2.49
N GLY A 244 -21.33 -20.67 1.63
CA GLY A 244 -21.58 -22.07 1.88
C GLY A 244 -20.92 -22.55 3.20
N TYR A 245 -21.57 -23.46 3.92
CA TYR A 245 -21.18 -23.95 5.26
C TYR A 245 -19.72 -24.41 5.39
N ALA A 246 -19.10 -24.86 4.31
CA ALA A 246 -17.70 -25.32 4.31
C ALA A 246 -16.69 -24.28 3.81
N SER A 247 -17.11 -23.05 3.57
CA SER A 247 -16.22 -22.01 3.00
C SER A 247 -15.41 -21.33 4.09
N GLY A 248 -14.09 -21.41 3.99
CA GLY A 248 -13.19 -20.60 4.80
C GLY A 248 -13.19 -19.15 4.32
N MET A 249 -12.77 -18.23 5.19
CA MET A 249 -12.65 -16.82 4.86
C MET A 249 -11.21 -16.35 5.08
N THR A 250 -10.64 -15.60 4.13
CA THR A 250 -9.32 -15.03 4.35
C THR A 250 -9.38 -13.92 5.39
N PRO A 251 -8.32 -13.70 6.21
CA PRO A 251 -8.30 -12.63 7.21
C PRO A 251 -8.65 -11.25 6.61
N LEU A 252 -8.11 -10.95 5.43
CA LEU A 252 -8.40 -9.71 4.71
C LEU A 252 -9.87 -9.60 4.30
N ALA A 253 -10.51 -10.71 3.89
CA ALA A 253 -11.92 -10.70 3.57
C ALA A 253 -12.79 -10.42 4.81
N GLN A 254 -12.42 -10.96 5.98
CA GLN A 254 -13.10 -10.70 7.24
C GLN A 254 -13.02 -9.23 7.65
N ASP A 255 -11.82 -8.63 7.55
CA ASP A 255 -11.61 -7.22 7.88
C ASP A 255 -12.40 -6.30 6.96
N LEU A 256 -12.46 -6.64 5.67
CA LEU A 256 -13.23 -5.87 4.70
C LEU A 256 -14.74 -5.99 4.90
N ALA A 257 -15.25 -7.19 5.19
CA ALA A 257 -16.66 -7.38 5.47
C ALA A 257 -17.11 -6.52 6.66
N LYS A 258 -16.32 -6.48 7.74
CA LYS A 258 -16.55 -5.59 8.88
C LYS A 258 -16.46 -4.11 8.50
N ARG A 259 -15.43 -3.72 7.75
CA ARG A 259 -15.19 -2.32 7.37
C ARG A 259 -16.28 -1.75 6.46
N TYR A 260 -16.78 -2.55 5.54
CA TYR A 260 -17.79 -2.13 4.56
C TYR A 260 -19.22 -2.52 4.92
N GLY A 261 -19.43 -3.13 6.09
CA GLY A 261 -20.75 -3.52 6.55
C GLY A 261 -21.43 -4.60 5.70
N VAL A 262 -20.65 -5.44 5.02
CA VAL A 262 -21.19 -6.57 4.25
C VAL A 262 -21.58 -7.67 5.21
N VAL A 263 -22.87 -7.95 5.30
CA VAL A 263 -23.40 -9.02 6.18
C VAL A 263 -23.11 -10.37 5.54
N LEU A 264 -22.53 -11.26 6.35
CA LEU A 264 -22.23 -12.63 5.97
C LEU A 264 -23.32 -13.53 6.53
N THR A 265 -23.99 -14.27 5.65
CA THR A 265 -24.99 -15.28 6.04
C THR A 265 -24.48 -16.65 5.61
N THR A 266 -24.76 -17.69 6.40
CA THR A 266 -24.49 -19.08 6.04
C THR A 266 -25.81 -19.79 5.76
N ASP A 267 -25.80 -20.81 4.89
CA ASP A 267 -27.02 -21.55 4.48
C ASP A 267 -27.80 -22.19 5.65
N ASN A 268 -27.33 -22.06 6.90
CA ASN A 268 -27.93 -22.67 8.08
C ASN A 268 -28.78 -21.69 8.92
N ASP A 269 -28.85 -20.40 8.56
CA ASP A 269 -29.67 -19.43 9.32
C ASP A 269 -31.17 -19.44 8.92
N GLY A 270 -31.53 -20.31 7.98
CA GLY A 270 -32.91 -20.44 7.48
C GLY A 270 -33.79 -21.54 8.15
N LEU A 271 -33.30 -22.30 9.12
CA LEU A 271 -34.02 -23.41 9.75
C LEU A 271 -33.97 -23.34 11.28
N ARG A 272 -34.58 -22.31 11.85
CA ARG A 272 -35.16 -22.32 13.20
C ARG A 272 -36.45 -21.54 13.19
N THR A 273 -37.51 -22.25 12.90
CA THR A 273 -38.89 -21.91 13.35
C THR A 273 -39.06 -22.23 14.82
#